data_8bd4dd2e771c514d7d2f2d0b883c69b5
#
_entry.id   8bd4dd2e771c514d7d2f2d0b883c69b5
#
_cell.length_a   1.000
_cell.length_b   1.000
_cell.length_c   1.000
_cell.angle_alpha   90.00
_cell.angle_beta   90.00
_cell.angle_gamma   90.00
#
_symmetry.space_group_name_H-M   'P 1'
#
loop_
_entity.id
_entity.type
_entity.pdbx_description
1 polymer ?
#
loop_
_entity_poly.entity_id
_entity_poly.type
_entity_poly.pdbx_seq_one_letter_code
_entity_poly.pdbx_strand_id
1 'polypeptide(L)'
;MKSNHSDFIAIYNQYKVLVYNVALHYLQNVEDAEEITQDVFVQVHNSLDSFKENSSLKTWIYRITINKSLDFIKHKNSVKRFFIFGKKSENEKELEILSNFEHPGIDLVNKENAAILFKVINELTENQKTAFILSKLDGLSNPEISEIMNVSISSVESLVFRAKTTLKEKLSNKFENYRKK
;
A
#
# COMPACT_ATOMS: atom_id res chain seq x y z
N MET A 1 -5.00 23.85 -25.95
CA MET A 1 -5.77 23.57 -24.72
C MET A 1 -6.75 22.37 -24.82
N LYS A 2 -7.00 21.77 -25.98
CA LYS A 2 -7.91 20.59 -26.11
C LYS A 2 -7.21 19.23 -26.05
N SER A 3 -5.88 19.14 -26.21
CA SER A 3 -5.15 17.87 -26.15
C SER A 3 -5.05 17.31 -24.71
N ASN A 4 -4.84 18.17 -23.72
CA ASN A 4 -4.63 17.74 -22.32
C ASN A 4 -5.82 17.00 -21.70
N HIS A 5 -7.06 17.32 -22.06
CA HIS A 5 -8.24 16.66 -21.48
C HIS A 5 -8.46 15.25 -22.02
N SER A 6 -8.25 15.05 -23.34
CA SER A 6 -8.35 13.72 -23.96
C SER A 6 -7.23 12.80 -23.47
N ASP A 7 -6.02 13.33 -23.28
CA ASP A 7 -4.87 12.60 -22.77
C ASP A 7 -5.08 12.17 -21.32
N PHE A 8 -5.63 13.05 -20.47
CA PHE A 8 -5.98 12.72 -19.10
C PHE A 8 -7.04 11.62 -19.00
N ILE A 9 -8.11 11.67 -19.82
CA ILE A 9 -9.14 10.63 -19.82
C ILE A 9 -8.54 9.27 -20.22
N ALA A 10 -7.65 9.23 -21.20
CA ALA A 10 -6.94 8.02 -21.60
C ALA A 10 -6.09 7.47 -20.45
N ILE A 11 -5.30 8.32 -19.80
CA ILE A 11 -4.48 7.97 -18.62
C ILE A 11 -5.37 7.43 -17.50
N TYR A 12 -6.45 8.13 -17.15
CA TYR A 12 -7.40 7.69 -16.13
C TYR A 12 -7.93 6.29 -16.42
N ASN A 13 -8.45 6.06 -17.63
CA ASN A 13 -9.00 4.77 -18.00
C ASN A 13 -7.97 3.64 -18.00
N GLN A 14 -6.74 3.93 -18.38
CA GLN A 14 -5.64 2.98 -18.39
C GLN A 14 -5.15 2.59 -16.99
N TYR A 15 -5.12 3.55 -16.06
CA TYR A 15 -4.43 3.36 -14.77
C TYR A 15 -5.35 3.31 -13.55
N LYS A 16 -6.66 3.60 -13.67
CA LYS A 16 -7.57 3.64 -12.50
C LYS A 16 -7.59 2.36 -11.67
N VAL A 17 -7.57 1.19 -12.32
CA VAL A 17 -7.56 -0.11 -11.62
C VAL A 17 -6.22 -0.35 -10.93
N LEU A 18 -5.11 0.01 -11.59
CA LEU A 18 -3.78 -0.09 -11.00
C LEU A 18 -3.67 0.79 -9.74
N VAL A 19 -4.06 2.05 -9.85
CA VAL A 19 -4.01 3.01 -8.73
C VAL A 19 -4.85 2.55 -7.56
N TYR A 20 -6.08 2.10 -7.83
CA TYR A 20 -6.99 1.58 -6.81
C TYR A 20 -6.40 0.34 -6.11
N ASN A 21 -5.89 -0.64 -6.87
CA ASN A 21 -5.32 -1.84 -6.29
C ASN A 21 -4.09 -1.53 -5.42
N VAL A 22 -3.19 -0.69 -5.91
CA VAL A 22 -2.01 -0.25 -5.13
C VAL A 22 -2.46 0.46 -3.85
N ALA A 23 -3.39 1.41 -3.92
CA ALA A 23 -3.92 2.08 -2.74
C ALA A 23 -4.54 1.08 -1.76
N LEU A 24 -5.34 0.13 -2.26
CA LEU A 24 -5.97 -0.91 -1.43
C LEU A 24 -4.96 -1.81 -0.73
N HIS A 25 -3.85 -2.17 -1.39
CA HIS A 25 -2.77 -2.95 -0.77
C HIS A 25 -2.10 -2.21 0.41
N TYR A 26 -2.04 -0.87 0.37
CA TYR A 26 -1.50 -0.05 1.45
C TYR A 26 -2.51 0.21 2.57
N LEU A 27 -3.76 0.52 2.23
CA LEU A 27 -4.77 1.05 3.13
C LEU A 27 -5.68 -0.04 3.72
N GLN A 28 -5.91 -1.13 2.96
CA GLN A 28 -6.72 -2.30 3.35
C GLN A 28 -8.16 -1.93 3.72
N ASN A 29 -8.64 -0.84 3.18
CA ASN A 29 -10.00 -0.35 3.33
C ASN A 29 -10.46 0.22 1.99
N VAL A 30 -11.66 -0.14 1.57
CA VAL A 30 -12.22 0.22 0.25
C VAL A 30 -12.43 1.73 0.15
N GLU A 31 -13.06 2.34 1.15
CA GLU A 31 -13.38 3.77 1.16
C GLU A 31 -12.10 4.62 1.13
N ASP A 32 -11.13 4.30 1.99
CA ASP A 32 -9.82 4.95 2.01
C ASP A 32 -9.10 4.81 0.64
N ALA A 33 -9.20 3.62 0.00
CA ALA A 33 -8.56 3.37 -1.30
C ALA A 33 -9.24 4.15 -2.45
N GLU A 34 -10.55 4.30 -2.41
CA GLU A 34 -11.31 5.13 -3.37
C GLU A 34 -10.94 6.60 -3.20
N GLU A 35 -10.87 7.13 -1.97
CA GLU A 35 -10.45 8.49 -1.68
C GLU A 35 -9.05 8.76 -2.23
N ILE A 36 -8.08 7.90 -1.91
CA ILE A 36 -6.71 8.04 -2.42
C ILE A 36 -6.63 7.93 -3.94
N THR A 37 -7.45 7.06 -4.54
CA THR A 37 -7.51 6.96 -6.00
C THR A 37 -7.93 8.29 -6.63
N GLN A 38 -8.94 8.95 -6.10
CA GLN A 38 -9.38 10.27 -6.57
C GLN A 38 -8.27 11.30 -6.40
N ASP A 39 -7.65 11.34 -5.22
CA ASP A 39 -6.55 12.24 -4.89
C ASP A 39 -5.33 12.08 -5.81
N VAL A 40 -5.00 10.84 -6.17
CA VAL A 40 -3.93 10.53 -7.13
C VAL A 40 -4.26 11.13 -8.50
N PHE A 41 -5.47 10.93 -9.01
CA PHE A 41 -5.84 11.45 -10.33
C PHE A 41 -6.00 12.97 -10.35
N VAL A 42 -6.41 13.60 -9.26
CA VAL A 42 -6.34 15.06 -9.11
C VAL A 42 -4.90 15.54 -9.22
N GLN A 43 -3.96 14.88 -8.55
CA GLN A 43 -2.54 15.24 -8.65
C GLN A 43 -1.98 14.96 -10.04
N VAL A 44 -2.31 13.82 -10.66
CA VAL A 44 -1.91 13.50 -12.05
C VAL A 44 -2.39 14.59 -13.00
N HIS A 45 -3.66 14.98 -12.94
CA HIS A 45 -4.22 16.06 -13.77
C HIS A 45 -3.45 17.36 -13.61
N ASN A 46 -3.21 17.77 -12.36
CA ASN A 46 -2.55 19.07 -12.06
C ASN A 46 -1.05 19.08 -12.43
N SER A 47 -0.42 17.91 -12.50
CA SER A 47 1.03 17.80 -12.72
C SER A 47 1.40 17.22 -14.10
N LEU A 48 0.40 16.88 -14.94
CA LEU A 48 0.64 16.25 -16.23
C LEU A 48 1.49 17.13 -17.17
N ASP A 49 1.21 18.42 -17.20
CA ASP A 49 1.97 19.39 -18.03
C ASP A 49 3.43 19.55 -17.57
N SER A 50 3.72 19.24 -16.32
CA SER A 50 5.07 19.33 -15.75
C SER A 50 5.82 17.99 -15.76
N PHE A 51 5.18 16.92 -16.25
CA PHE A 51 5.81 15.60 -16.36
C PHE A 51 6.95 15.61 -17.37
N LYS A 52 8.18 15.43 -16.88
CA LYS A 52 9.43 15.60 -17.67
C LYS A 52 9.88 14.32 -18.40
N GLU A 53 9.07 13.26 -18.42
CA GLU A 53 9.39 11.95 -19.03
C GLU A 53 10.74 11.34 -18.57
N ASN A 54 11.23 11.73 -17.39
CA ASN A 54 12.44 11.15 -16.78
C ASN A 54 12.23 9.69 -16.29
N SER A 55 11.02 9.19 -16.35
CA SER A 55 10.61 7.81 -16.08
C SER A 55 9.37 7.49 -16.91
N SER A 56 8.98 6.21 -16.97
CA SER A 56 7.71 5.87 -17.62
C SER A 56 6.53 6.52 -16.88
N LEU A 57 5.45 6.82 -17.60
CA LEU A 57 4.21 7.34 -17.00
C LEU A 57 3.68 6.39 -15.92
N LYS A 58 3.79 5.07 -16.16
CA LYS A 58 3.44 4.03 -15.18
C LYS A 58 4.24 4.18 -13.88
N THR A 59 5.56 4.31 -13.97
CA THR A 59 6.46 4.51 -12.82
C THR A 59 6.10 5.77 -12.04
N TRP A 60 5.83 6.86 -12.74
CA TRP A 60 5.45 8.13 -12.13
C TRP A 60 4.12 8.03 -11.36
N ILE A 61 3.11 7.37 -11.96
CA ILE A 61 1.81 7.13 -11.30
C ILE A 61 1.97 6.23 -10.07
N TYR A 62 2.80 5.16 -10.14
CA TYR A 62 3.12 4.35 -8.95
C TYR A 62 3.69 5.19 -7.82
N ARG A 63 4.66 6.06 -8.11
CA ARG A 63 5.27 6.95 -7.10
C ARG A 63 4.25 7.86 -6.44
N ILE A 64 3.37 8.48 -7.22
CA ILE A 64 2.29 9.34 -6.68
C ILE A 64 1.38 8.51 -5.75
N THR A 65 0.95 7.33 -6.21
CA THR A 65 0.03 6.46 -5.47
C THR A 65 0.64 6.02 -4.15
N ILE A 66 1.88 5.54 -4.17
CA ILE A 66 2.59 5.09 -2.98
C ILE A 66 2.76 6.24 -1.98
N ASN A 67 3.24 7.39 -2.44
CA ASN A 67 3.43 8.55 -1.56
C ASN A 67 2.13 9.00 -0.92
N LYS A 68 1.05 9.15 -1.69
CA LYS A 68 -0.28 9.51 -1.18
C LYS A 68 -0.78 8.50 -0.14
N SER A 69 -0.64 7.20 -0.42
CA SER A 69 -1.06 6.14 0.51
C SER A 69 -0.26 6.17 1.82
N LEU A 70 1.05 6.37 1.75
CA LEU A 70 1.91 6.46 2.93
C LEU A 70 1.61 7.71 3.75
N ASP A 71 1.41 8.85 3.11
CA ASP A 71 1.08 10.10 3.79
C ASP A 71 -0.29 10.02 4.48
N PHE A 72 -1.28 9.40 3.82
CA PHE A 72 -2.58 9.12 4.42
C PHE A 72 -2.46 8.25 5.68
N ILE A 73 -1.68 7.16 5.63
CA ILE A 73 -1.42 6.30 6.79
C ILE A 73 -0.76 7.09 7.93
N LYS A 74 0.25 7.91 7.63
CA LYS A 74 0.93 8.77 8.62
C LYS A 74 -0.06 9.72 9.29
N HIS A 75 -0.88 10.39 8.49
CA HIS A 75 -1.91 11.31 8.97
C HIS A 75 -2.93 10.60 9.87
N LYS A 76 -3.52 9.50 9.40
CA LYS A 76 -4.50 8.69 10.15
C LYS A 76 -3.94 8.20 11.49
N ASN A 77 -2.68 7.75 11.50
CA ASN A 77 -1.98 7.33 12.72
C ASN A 77 -1.66 8.51 13.66
N SER A 78 -1.40 9.70 13.15
CA SER A 78 -1.17 10.90 13.95
C SER A 78 -2.45 11.36 14.64
N VAL A 79 -3.56 11.40 13.91
CA VAL A 79 -4.90 11.73 14.46
C VAL A 79 -5.30 10.71 15.52
N LYS A 80 -5.15 9.40 15.24
CA LYS A 80 -5.42 8.36 16.24
C LYS A 80 -4.59 8.56 17.53
N ARG A 81 -3.30 8.87 17.43
CA ARG A 81 -2.46 9.13 18.62
C ARG A 81 -2.94 10.34 19.41
N PHE A 82 -3.39 11.39 18.76
CA PHE A 82 -3.90 12.60 19.43
C PHE A 82 -5.20 12.32 20.21
N PHE A 83 -6.09 11.48 19.67
CA PHE A 83 -7.35 11.12 20.33
C PHE A 83 -7.21 9.98 21.37
N ILE A 84 -6.16 9.14 21.28
CA ILE A 84 -5.94 8.00 22.19
C ILE A 84 -4.91 8.39 23.25
N PHE A 85 -5.18 9.38 24.08
CA PHE A 85 -4.52 9.55 25.39
C PHE A 85 -5.11 8.60 26.48
N GLY A 86 -5.97 7.63 26.09
CA GLY A 86 -6.52 6.57 26.93
C GLY A 86 -6.07 5.20 26.45
N LYS A 87 -5.54 4.38 27.37
CA LYS A 87 -5.03 3.02 27.14
C LYS A 87 -6.09 2.14 26.46
N LYS A 88 -6.02 1.92 25.15
CA LYS A 88 -6.70 0.78 24.51
C LYS A 88 -5.86 -0.49 24.70
N SER A 89 -6.49 -1.60 25.08
CA SER A 89 -5.83 -2.89 25.19
C SER A 89 -5.40 -3.41 23.80
N GLU A 90 -4.42 -4.33 23.75
CA GLU A 90 -4.00 -4.94 22.47
C GLU A 90 -5.15 -5.68 21.78
N ASN A 91 -6.05 -6.29 22.55
CA ASN A 91 -7.23 -6.99 22.02
C ASN A 91 -8.23 -6.04 21.35
N GLU A 92 -8.43 -4.81 21.88
CA GLU A 92 -9.31 -3.81 21.26
C GLU A 92 -8.73 -3.28 19.94
N LYS A 93 -7.40 -3.15 19.84
CA LYS A 93 -6.72 -2.78 18.59
C LYS A 93 -6.83 -3.88 17.54
N GLU A 94 -6.81 -5.15 17.95
CA GLU A 94 -6.95 -6.31 17.06
C GLU A 94 -8.34 -6.41 16.47
N LEU A 95 -9.38 -6.23 17.31
CA LEU A 95 -10.77 -6.19 16.88
C LEU A 95 -11.05 -5.01 15.93
N GLU A 96 -10.50 -3.83 16.19
CA GLU A 96 -10.65 -2.66 15.32
C GLU A 96 -9.99 -2.88 13.93
N ILE A 97 -8.86 -3.58 13.85
CA ILE A 97 -8.22 -3.92 12.58
C ILE A 97 -9.06 -4.93 11.80
N LEU A 98 -9.60 -5.96 12.47
CA LEU A 98 -10.44 -6.97 11.84
C LEU A 98 -11.76 -6.38 11.33
N SER A 99 -12.36 -5.43 12.08
CA SER A 99 -13.63 -4.79 11.70
C SER A 99 -13.47 -3.82 10.52
N ASN A 100 -12.29 -3.22 10.35
CA ASN A 100 -12.01 -2.24 9.28
C ASN A 100 -11.29 -2.86 8.08
N PHE A 101 -11.03 -4.19 8.10
CA PHE A 101 -10.38 -4.86 7.00
C PHE A 101 -11.40 -5.22 5.92
N GLU A 102 -11.38 -4.49 4.82
CA GLU A 102 -12.18 -4.74 3.64
C GLU A 102 -11.28 -4.90 2.42
N HIS A 103 -11.18 -6.13 1.91
CA HIS A 103 -10.48 -6.43 0.69
C HIS A 103 -11.38 -7.24 -0.24
N PRO A 104 -11.85 -6.68 -1.36
CA PRO A 104 -12.89 -7.29 -2.21
C PRO A 104 -12.51 -8.61 -2.87
N GLY A 105 -11.22 -8.96 -2.90
CA GLY A 105 -10.72 -10.24 -3.47
C GLY A 105 -10.53 -11.36 -2.45
N ILE A 106 -10.98 -11.21 -1.20
CA ILE A 106 -10.74 -12.21 -0.14
C ILE A 106 -12.05 -12.77 0.39
N ASP A 107 -12.25 -14.09 0.25
CA ASP A 107 -13.40 -14.80 0.79
C ASP A 107 -13.46 -14.71 2.32
N LEU A 108 -14.68 -14.76 2.88
CA LEU A 108 -14.94 -14.65 4.33
C LEU A 108 -14.09 -15.60 5.18
N VAL A 109 -13.86 -16.83 4.72
CA VAL A 109 -13.04 -17.85 5.42
C VAL A 109 -11.56 -17.44 5.51
N ASN A 110 -11.09 -16.60 4.58
CA ASN A 110 -9.70 -16.13 4.53
C ASN A 110 -9.52 -14.72 5.12
N LYS A 111 -10.60 -14.03 5.52
CA LYS A 111 -10.51 -12.64 6.03
C LYS A 111 -9.63 -12.53 7.27
N GLU A 112 -9.76 -13.42 8.24
CA GLU A 112 -8.93 -13.39 9.45
C GLU A 112 -7.45 -13.60 9.14
N ASN A 113 -7.13 -14.60 8.33
CA ASN A 113 -5.75 -14.88 7.93
C ASN A 113 -5.15 -13.71 7.13
N ALA A 114 -5.93 -13.12 6.24
CA ALA A 114 -5.53 -11.96 5.47
C ALA A 114 -5.32 -10.73 6.37
N ALA A 115 -6.22 -10.45 7.29
CA ALA A 115 -6.07 -9.36 8.25
C ALA A 115 -4.81 -9.53 9.13
N ILE A 116 -4.53 -10.76 9.59
CA ILE A 116 -3.30 -11.08 10.31
C ILE A 116 -2.06 -10.81 9.43
N LEU A 117 -2.07 -11.28 8.18
CA LEU A 117 -0.98 -11.07 7.24
C LEU A 117 -0.73 -9.57 7.01
N PHE A 118 -1.77 -8.81 6.71
CA PHE A 118 -1.64 -7.38 6.47
C PHE A 118 -1.25 -6.60 7.74
N LYS A 119 -1.70 -7.02 8.92
CA LYS A 119 -1.22 -6.48 10.19
C LYS A 119 0.30 -6.63 10.31
N VAL A 120 0.84 -7.80 9.99
CA VAL A 120 2.28 -8.04 10.04
C VAL A 120 3.02 -7.29 8.93
N ILE A 121 2.44 -7.15 7.73
CA ILE A 121 2.98 -6.30 6.66
C ILE A 121 3.08 -4.83 7.11
N ASN A 122 2.10 -4.33 7.87
CA ASN A 122 2.12 -2.96 8.40
C ASN A 122 3.18 -2.73 9.49
N GLU A 123 3.74 -3.79 10.07
CA GLU A 123 4.86 -3.71 11.03
C GLU A 123 6.25 -3.68 10.35
N LEU A 124 6.32 -3.86 9.04
CA LEU A 124 7.54 -3.69 8.27
C LEU A 124 7.96 -2.22 8.20
N THR A 125 9.26 -1.97 7.99
CA THR A 125 9.71 -0.62 7.65
C THR A 125 9.09 -0.17 6.33
N GLU A 126 8.94 1.12 6.12
CA GLU A 126 8.30 1.70 4.93
C GLU A 126 8.89 1.16 3.62
N ASN A 127 10.23 1.10 3.53
CA ASN A 127 10.92 0.57 2.35
C ASN A 127 10.72 -0.95 2.18
N GLN A 128 10.73 -1.72 3.27
CA GLN A 128 10.48 -3.16 3.21
C GLN A 128 9.03 -3.45 2.79
N LYS A 129 8.08 -2.72 3.36
CA LYS A 129 6.66 -2.81 3.00
C LYS A 129 6.45 -2.50 1.53
N THR A 130 7.00 -1.39 1.04
CA THR A 130 6.90 -0.99 -0.36
C THR A 130 7.48 -2.03 -1.30
N ALA A 131 8.72 -2.48 -1.08
CA ALA A 131 9.36 -3.49 -1.92
C ALA A 131 8.59 -4.81 -1.91
N PHE A 132 8.04 -5.21 -0.75
CA PHE A 132 7.25 -6.43 -0.61
C PHE A 132 5.91 -6.34 -1.36
N ILE A 133 5.15 -5.25 -1.19
CA ILE A 133 3.87 -5.03 -1.88
C ILE A 133 4.10 -5.06 -3.39
N LEU A 134 5.01 -4.25 -3.92
CA LEU A 134 5.30 -4.19 -5.35
C LEU A 134 5.74 -5.54 -5.93
N SER A 135 6.57 -6.30 -5.19
CA SER A 135 7.07 -7.61 -5.65
C SER A 135 6.03 -8.71 -5.56
N LYS A 136 5.22 -8.76 -4.48
CA LYS A 136 4.40 -9.94 -4.14
C LYS A 136 2.91 -9.74 -4.37
N LEU A 137 2.41 -8.52 -4.26
CA LEU A 137 1.00 -8.24 -4.50
C LEU A 137 0.79 -7.66 -5.90
N ASP A 138 1.66 -6.75 -6.35
CA ASP A 138 1.56 -6.15 -7.69
C ASP A 138 2.33 -6.93 -8.76
N GLY A 139 3.17 -7.90 -8.39
CA GLY A 139 3.85 -8.81 -9.31
C GLY A 139 4.95 -8.15 -10.15
N LEU A 140 5.51 -7.02 -9.71
CA LEU A 140 6.54 -6.30 -10.45
C LEU A 140 7.90 -6.99 -10.37
N SER A 141 8.68 -6.85 -11.44
CA SER A 141 10.07 -7.28 -11.50
C SER A 141 11.00 -6.38 -10.68
N ASN A 142 12.14 -6.92 -10.23
CA ASN A 142 13.13 -6.12 -9.48
C ASN A 142 13.61 -4.86 -10.22
N PRO A 143 13.82 -4.84 -11.56
CA PRO A 143 14.12 -3.61 -12.29
C PRO A 143 13.00 -2.56 -12.22
N GLU A 144 11.71 -2.95 -12.38
CA GLU A 144 10.59 -2.02 -12.28
C GLU A 144 10.50 -1.44 -10.85
N ILE A 145 10.67 -2.27 -9.82
CA ILE A 145 10.67 -1.82 -8.41
C ILE A 145 11.84 -0.89 -8.15
N SER A 146 13.02 -1.20 -8.67
CA SER A 146 14.23 -0.37 -8.60
C SER A 146 13.97 1.02 -9.16
N GLU A 147 13.33 1.09 -10.33
CA GLU A 147 12.94 2.35 -10.95
C GLU A 147 11.90 3.09 -10.08
N ILE A 148 10.83 2.43 -9.63
CA ILE A 148 9.77 3.05 -8.83
C ILE A 148 10.32 3.61 -7.51
N MET A 149 11.14 2.83 -6.79
CA MET A 149 11.68 3.20 -5.49
C MET A 149 12.93 4.08 -5.59
N ASN A 150 13.50 4.25 -6.78
CA ASN A 150 14.76 4.96 -7.03
C ASN A 150 15.93 4.43 -6.18
N VAL A 151 16.09 3.10 -6.16
CA VAL A 151 17.15 2.38 -5.46
C VAL A 151 17.78 1.34 -6.39
N SER A 152 18.96 0.77 -6.07
CA SER A 152 19.57 -0.28 -6.89
C SER A 152 18.76 -1.58 -6.86
N ILE A 153 18.89 -2.41 -7.90
CA ILE A 153 18.26 -3.74 -7.96
C ILE A 153 18.67 -4.61 -6.76
N SER A 154 19.94 -4.58 -6.38
CA SER A 154 20.46 -5.31 -5.21
C SER A 154 19.82 -4.82 -3.90
N SER A 155 19.51 -3.52 -3.80
CA SER A 155 18.76 -2.98 -2.66
C SER A 155 17.33 -3.51 -2.63
N VAL A 156 16.64 -3.62 -3.78
CA VAL A 156 15.31 -4.22 -3.87
C VAL A 156 15.33 -5.66 -3.39
N GLU A 157 16.28 -6.47 -3.89
CA GLU A 157 16.44 -7.87 -3.48
C GLU A 157 16.63 -8.01 -1.97
N SER A 158 17.50 -7.17 -1.40
CA SER A 158 17.75 -7.14 0.04
C SER A 158 16.52 -6.74 0.84
N LEU A 159 15.74 -5.74 0.37
CA LEU A 159 14.51 -5.29 1.02
C LEU A 159 13.44 -6.38 0.99
N VAL A 160 13.22 -7.02 -0.16
CA VAL A 160 12.25 -8.12 -0.31
C VAL A 160 12.66 -9.31 0.54
N PHE A 161 13.94 -9.66 0.57
CA PHE A 161 14.45 -10.75 1.42
C PHE A 161 14.20 -10.48 2.90
N ARG A 162 14.61 -9.29 3.39
CA ARG A 162 14.39 -8.89 4.78
C ARG A 162 12.90 -8.85 5.14
N ALA A 163 12.06 -8.32 4.26
CA ALA A 163 10.61 -8.31 4.46
C ALA A 163 10.07 -9.73 4.66
N LYS A 164 10.44 -10.68 3.77
CA LYS A 164 10.02 -12.09 3.88
C LYS A 164 10.47 -12.74 5.18
N THR A 165 11.72 -12.51 5.59
CA THR A 165 12.28 -13.05 6.84
C THR A 165 11.49 -12.54 8.03
N THR A 166 11.30 -11.22 8.14
CA THR A 166 10.52 -10.60 9.22
C THR A 166 9.08 -11.10 9.25
N LEU A 167 8.42 -11.21 8.07
CA LEU A 167 7.05 -11.72 7.98
C LEU A 167 6.97 -13.19 8.45
N LYS A 168 7.90 -14.04 8.02
CA LYS A 168 7.96 -15.45 8.43
C LYS A 168 8.09 -15.58 9.95
N GLU A 169 9.02 -14.87 10.57
CA GLU A 169 9.25 -14.89 12.02
C GLU A 169 7.99 -14.43 12.79
N LYS A 170 7.43 -13.28 12.39
CA LYS A 170 6.25 -12.73 13.07
C LYS A 170 5.00 -13.58 12.92
N LEU A 171 4.77 -14.16 11.73
CA LEU A 171 3.63 -15.05 11.48
C LEU A 171 3.78 -16.35 12.26
N SER A 172 4.98 -16.97 12.29
CA SER A 172 5.22 -18.18 13.08
C SER A 172 4.90 -17.97 14.56
N ASN A 173 5.38 -16.88 15.15
CA ASN A 173 5.12 -16.54 16.55
C ASN A 173 3.61 -16.31 16.82
N LYS A 174 2.88 -15.69 15.89
CA LYS A 174 1.43 -15.50 16.03
C LYS A 174 0.69 -16.82 15.97
N PHE A 175 0.96 -17.68 14.99
CA PHE A 175 0.29 -18.99 14.86
C PHE A 175 0.61 -19.93 16.01
N GLU A 176 1.82 -19.89 16.59
CA GLU A 176 2.12 -20.65 17.82
C GLU A 176 1.30 -20.19 19.03
N ASN A 177 1.08 -18.89 19.17
CA ASN A 177 0.24 -18.33 20.22
C ASN A 177 -1.25 -18.68 20.05
N TYR A 178 -1.76 -18.80 18.82
CA TYR A 178 -3.13 -19.26 18.55
C TYR A 178 -3.32 -20.76 18.85
N ARG A 179 -2.28 -21.59 18.72
CA ARG A 179 -2.35 -23.03 19.04
C ARG A 179 -2.30 -23.33 20.53
N LYS A 180 -1.86 -22.39 21.35
CA LYS A 180 -1.73 -22.53 22.81
C LYS A 180 -2.95 -22.00 23.59
N LYS A 181 -3.92 -21.42 22.91
CA LYS A 181 -5.24 -21.01 23.46
C LYS A 181 -6.31 -22.01 23.09
#